data_49503787da0320eb275130c180ddb9d3
#
_entry.id   49503787da0320eb275130c180ddb9d3
#
_cell.length_a   1.000
_cell.length_b   1.000
_cell.length_c   1.000
_cell.angle_alpha   90.00
_cell.angle_beta   90.00
_cell.angle_gamma   90.00
#
_symmetry.space_group_name_H-M   'P 1'
#
loop_
_entity.id
_entity.type
_entity.pdbx_description
1 polymer ?
#
loop_
_entity_poly.entity_id
_entity_poly.type
_entity_poly.pdbx_seq_one_letter_code
_entity_poly.pdbx_strand_id
1 'polypeptide(L)'
;MRKIFCLLGILFSTSALAVENTAEVWNTNKVSAPLHGKHLSFAVEQEIRVRNSYGIYYSHSDFGVYNNSLDNISFSLNFREVFETRDGWFAEHRPHFNVGYKDSFGKFVLSNRFRVELRTYEIYDTSMRYRNKLEFGLKVKKSYFFVNDEIFFTHSDIPRNRNCLGMSYKTTDSLKLSLSYLLQQNFKEVLILNHAAHIKFSLKI
;
A
#
# COMPACT_ATOMS: atom_id res chain seq x y z
N MET A 1 -14.82 -18.00 -27.14
CA MET A 1 -14.36 -17.54 -25.79
C MET A 1 -13.09 -18.29 -25.43
N ARG A 2 -11.92 -17.71 -25.70
CA ARG A 2 -10.61 -18.31 -25.45
C ARG A 2 -9.93 -17.57 -24.32
N LYS A 3 -9.74 -18.29 -23.25
CA LYS A 3 -8.84 -18.24 -22.10
C LYS A 3 -7.72 -17.21 -22.19
N ILE A 4 -7.81 -16.16 -21.34
CA ILE A 4 -6.65 -15.42 -20.87
C ILE A 4 -6.35 -15.93 -19.46
N PHE A 5 -5.64 -17.08 -19.41
CA PHE A 5 -4.89 -17.52 -18.25
C PHE A 5 -3.42 -17.28 -18.60
N CYS A 6 -2.91 -16.12 -18.26
CA CYS A 6 -1.48 -15.88 -18.30
C CYS A 6 -1.07 -14.97 -17.17
N LEU A 7 -0.07 -15.45 -16.44
CA LEU A 7 0.84 -14.79 -15.52
C LEU A 7 0.34 -14.54 -14.09
N LEU A 8 0.16 -15.62 -13.33
CA LEU A 8 0.62 -15.68 -11.96
C LEU A 8 1.89 -16.56 -11.92
N GLY A 9 2.91 -16.12 -12.60
CA GLY A 9 4.26 -16.65 -12.50
C GLY A 9 5.01 -15.84 -11.46
N ILE A 10 4.79 -16.12 -10.18
CA ILE A 10 5.66 -15.59 -9.12
C ILE A 10 6.98 -16.31 -9.27
N LEU A 11 7.94 -15.62 -9.84
CA LEU A 11 9.34 -16.03 -9.89
C LEU A 11 9.91 -16.02 -8.47
N PHE A 12 9.80 -17.16 -7.78
CA PHE A 12 10.73 -17.48 -6.70
C PHE A 12 12.05 -17.92 -7.35
N SER A 13 12.78 -16.99 -7.93
CA SER A 13 14.18 -17.20 -8.23
C SER A 13 14.96 -16.98 -6.93
N THR A 14 15.20 -18.06 -6.20
CA THR A 14 16.21 -18.09 -5.13
C THR A 14 17.59 -18.10 -5.75
N SER A 15 18.04 -16.97 -6.26
CA SER A 15 19.47 -16.77 -6.42
C SER A 15 20.04 -16.58 -5.01
N ALA A 16 21.11 -17.34 -4.67
CA ALA A 16 21.83 -17.25 -3.41
C ALA A 16 22.66 -15.95 -3.37
N LEU A 17 21.98 -14.81 -3.34
CA LEU A 17 22.56 -13.51 -3.01
C LEU A 17 22.51 -13.37 -1.48
N ALA A 18 23.46 -12.68 -0.91
CA ALA A 18 23.42 -12.33 0.50
C ALA A 18 22.07 -11.66 0.79
N VAL A 19 21.27 -12.27 1.69
CA VAL A 19 19.91 -11.81 2.01
C VAL A 19 19.93 -11.19 3.40
N GLU A 20 19.73 -9.89 3.47
CA GLU A 20 19.48 -9.24 4.74
C GLU A 20 18.00 -9.36 5.09
N ASN A 21 17.70 -9.88 6.29
CA ASN A 21 16.35 -10.04 6.80
C ASN A 21 16.09 -9.04 7.94
N THR A 22 14.98 -8.33 7.87
CA THR A 22 14.54 -7.45 8.96
C THR A 22 13.11 -7.76 9.36
N ALA A 23 12.82 -7.69 10.67
CA ALA A 23 11.48 -7.82 11.21
C ALA A 23 10.94 -6.44 11.62
N GLU A 24 9.71 -6.15 11.24
CA GLU A 24 9.08 -4.84 11.43
C GLU A 24 7.64 -4.98 11.91
N VAL A 25 7.14 -3.93 12.57
CA VAL A 25 5.73 -3.75 12.86
C VAL A 25 5.27 -2.43 12.23
N TRP A 26 4.20 -2.51 11.46
CA TRP A 26 3.57 -1.34 10.83
C TRP A 26 2.19 -1.12 11.44
N ASN A 27 1.93 0.10 11.88
CA ASN A 27 0.62 0.51 12.34
C ASN A 27 0.09 1.62 11.43
N THR A 28 -1.12 1.45 10.91
CA THR A 28 -1.80 2.44 10.08
C THR A 28 -3.15 2.80 10.68
N ASN A 29 -3.41 4.08 10.83
CA ASN A 29 -4.70 4.62 11.25
C ASN A 29 -5.27 5.48 10.12
N LYS A 30 -6.50 5.21 9.72
CA LYS A 30 -7.18 5.96 8.65
C LYS A 30 -8.55 6.43 9.13
N VAL A 31 -8.81 7.71 8.94
CA VAL A 31 -10.15 8.31 9.13
C VAL A 31 -10.62 8.84 7.78
N SER A 32 -11.88 8.63 7.45
CA SER A 32 -12.49 9.12 6.23
C SER A 32 -13.89 9.67 6.49
N ALA A 33 -14.23 10.76 5.80
CA ALA A 33 -15.53 11.40 5.86
C ALA A 33 -16.03 11.78 4.47
N PRO A 34 -17.35 11.79 4.22
CA PRO A 34 -17.90 12.35 2.99
C PRO A 34 -17.65 13.86 2.93
N LEU A 35 -17.28 14.38 1.77
CA LEU A 35 -17.18 15.81 1.49
C LEU A 35 -18.46 16.32 0.81
N HIS A 36 -18.95 15.59 -0.20
CA HIS A 36 -20.15 15.93 -0.93
C HIS A 36 -20.83 14.68 -1.46
N GLY A 37 -22.06 14.46 -1.00
CA GLY A 37 -22.81 13.25 -1.34
C GLY A 37 -22.06 11.97 -0.99
N LYS A 38 -22.36 10.87 -1.71
CA LYS A 38 -21.74 9.55 -1.48
C LYS A 38 -20.48 9.29 -2.33
N HIS A 39 -20.17 10.19 -3.26
CA HIS A 39 -19.15 9.95 -4.26
C HIS A 39 -17.82 10.63 -3.96
N LEU A 40 -17.86 11.77 -3.26
CA LEU A 40 -16.66 12.52 -2.90
C LEU A 40 -16.40 12.39 -1.41
N SER A 41 -15.19 11.99 -1.04
CA SER A 41 -14.78 11.84 0.34
C SER A 41 -13.36 12.34 0.57
N PHE A 42 -13.09 12.73 1.80
CA PHE A 42 -11.76 13.07 2.30
C PHE A 42 -11.27 11.97 3.23
N ALA A 43 -9.97 11.74 3.26
CA ALA A 43 -9.37 10.87 4.26
C ALA A 43 -8.02 11.37 4.72
N VAL A 44 -7.73 11.09 5.99
CA VAL A 44 -6.42 11.23 6.60
C VAL A 44 -5.93 9.84 7.00
N GLU A 45 -4.70 9.53 6.67
CA GLU A 45 -4.05 8.28 7.04
C GLU A 45 -2.70 8.61 7.70
N GLN A 46 -2.42 7.97 8.83
CA GLN A 46 -1.12 8.01 9.47
C GLN A 46 -0.57 6.59 9.59
N GLU A 47 0.70 6.42 9.30
CA GLU A 47 1.41 5.16 9.46
C GLU A 47 2.70 5.37 10.23
N ILE A 48 2.99 4.46 11.14
CA ILE A 48 4.23 4.38 11.90
C ILE A 48 4.82 2.98 11.68
N ARG A 49 6.13 2.92 11.48
CA ARG A 49 6.86 1.66 11.37
C ARG A 49 7.96 1.58 12.40
N VAL A 50 8.02 0.41 13.03
CA VAL A 50 8.98 0.09 14.07
C VAL A 50 9.83 -1.09 13.61
N ARG A 51 11.13 -1.03 13.83
CA ARG A 51 12.09 -2.10 13.59
C ARG A 51 12.82 -2.41 14.89
N ASN A 52 13.02 -3.68 15.20
CA ASN A 52 13.61 -4.11 16.47
C ASN A 52 14.96 -3.44 16.81
N SER A 53 15.79 -3.17 15.80
CA SER A 53 17.13 -2.59 15.98
C SER A 53 17.16 -1.06 16.09
N TYR A 54 16.11 -0.35 15.63
CA TYR A 54 16.12 1.11 15.48
C TYR A 54 14.94 1.83 16.13
N GLY A 55 13.95 1.09 16.69
CA GLY A 55 12.71 1.70 17.16
C GLY A 55 11.88 2.25 16.00
N ILE A 56 11.30 3.44 16.15
CA ILE A 56 10.54 4.11 15.07
C ILE A 56 11.54 4.64 14.04
N TYR A 57 11.47 4.13 12.82
CA TYR A 57 12.34 4.54 11.72
C TYR A 57 11.61 5.23 10.57
N TYR A 58 10.28 5.13 10.55
CA TYR A 58 9.44 5.68 9.49
C TYR A 58 8.10 6.13 10.04
N SER A 59 7.65 7.29 9.62
CA SER A 59 6.31 7.81 9.86
C SER A 59 5.80 8.51 8.62
N HIS A 60 4.50 8.48 8.36
CA HIS A 60 3.89 9.37 7.38
C HIS A 60 2.48 9.79 7.74
N SER A 61 2.11 10.97 7.27
CA SER A 61 0.73 11.46 7.23
C SER A 61 0.32 11.64 5.77
N ASP A 62 -0.83 11.13 5.39
CA ASP A 62 -1.38 11.16 4.01
C ASP A 62 -2.76 11.79 4.04
N PHE A 63 -2.95 12.87 3.31
CA PHE A 63 -4.21 13.59 3.15
C PHE A 63 -4.71 13.39 1.73
N GLY A 64 -5.96 12.99 1.56
CA GLY A 64 -6.45 12.67 0.23
C GLY A 64 -7.93 12.96 0.00
N VAL A 65 -8.24 13.40 -1.22
CA VAL A 65 -9.60 13.52 -1.73
C VAL A 65 -9.84 12.38 -2.71
N TYR A 66 -10.95 11.69 -2.53
CA TYR A 66 -11.32 10.48 -3.27
C TYR A 66 -12.63 10.71 -4.00
N ASN A 67 -12.66 10.34 -5.28
CA ASN A 67 -13.86 10.35 -6.12
C ASN A 67 -14.19 8.91 -6.54
N ASN A 68 -15.41 8.46 -6.25
CA ASN A 68 -15.95 7.15 -6.58
C ASN A 68 -17.28 7.32 -7.38
N SER A 69 -17.35 8.31 -8.26
CA SER A 69 -18.54 8.56 -9.06
C SER A 69 -18.78 7.56 -10.19
N LEU A 70 -17.76 6.82 -10.59
CA LEU A 70 -17.85 5.74 -11.56
C LEU A 70 -17.94 4.38 -10.83
N ASP A 71 -18.76 3.47 -11.35
CA ASP A 71 -19.11 2.23 -10.64
C ASP A 71 -17.89 1.39 -10.19
N ASN A 72 -16.97 1.11 -11.09
CA ASN A 72 -15.83 0.27 -10.81
C ASN A 72 -14.49 1.03 -10.76
N ILE A 73 -14.52 2.35 -11.03
CA ILE A 73 -13.31 3.16 -11.14
C ILE A 73 -13.34 4.25 -10.06
N SER A 74 -12.22 4.45 -9.43
CA SER A 74 -12.01 5.50 -8.43
C SER A 74 -10.77 6.30 -8.76
N PHE A 75 -10.79 7.57 -8.38
CA PHE A 75 -9.66 8.48 -8.49
C PHE A 75 -9.35 9.07 -7.12
N SER A 76 -8.08 9.35 -6.85
CA SER A 76 -7.75 10.19 -5.71
C SER A 76 -6.52 11.03 -5.95
N LEU A 77 -6.55 12.25 -5.40
CA LEU A 77 -5.41 13.13 -5.30
C LEU A 77 -5.03 13.22 -3.83
N ASN A 78 -3.77 12.97 -3.54
CA ASN A 78 -3.26 12.89 -2.20
C ASN A 78 -1.97 13.68 -2.05
N PHE A 79 -1.73 14.14 -0.83
CA PHE A 79 -0.45 14.68 -0.38
C PHE A 79 0.03 13.87 0.83
N ARG A 80 1.24 13.33 0.74
CA ARG A 80 1.86 12.58 1.81
C ARG A 80 3.14 13.25 2.27
N GLU A 81 3.24 13.45 3.56
CA GLU A 81 4.45 13.87 4.22
C GLU A 81 5.07 12.65 4.92
N VAL A 82 6.34 12.42 4.69
CA VAL A 82 7.09 11.26 5.18
C VAL A 82 8.28 11.73 5.97
N PHE A 83 8.48 11.10 7.12
CA PHE A 83 9.69 11.20 7.92
C PHE A 83 10.33 9.82 8.01
N GLU A 84 11.58 9.70 7.58
CA GLU A 84 12.34 8.45 7.60
C GLU A 84 13.71 8.68 8.21
N THR A 85 14.12 7.77 9.12
CA THR A 85 15.45 7.81 9.72
C THR A 85 16.44 7.04 8.84
N ARG A 86 17.54 7.70 8.50
CA ARG A 86 18.71 7.10 7.86
C ARG A 86 19.94 7.43 8.72
N ASP A 87 20.65 8.52 8.43
CA ASP A 87 21.70 9.11 9.28
C ASP A 87 21.19 10.37 9.99
N GLY A 88 19.91 10.40 10.32
CA GLY A 88 19.10 11.48 10.84
C GLY A 88 17.66 11.37 10.35
N TRP A 89 16.76 12.25 10.79
CA TRP A 89 15.40 12.34 10.28
C TRP A 89 15.36 13.17 9.00
N PHE A 90 14.84 12.60 7.93
CA PHE A 90 14.65 13.28 6.64
C PHE A 90 13.19 13.41 6.32
N ALA A 91 12.78 14.60 5.91
CA ALA A 91 11.46 14.87 5.38
C ALA A 91 11.41 14.59 3.87
N GLU A 92 10.27 14.03 3.43
CA GLU A 92 9.97 13.82 2.03
C GLU A 92 8.50 14.16 1.77
N HIS A 93 8.26 15.01 0.78
CA HIS A 93 6.92 15.37 0.33
C HIS A 93 6.54 14.53 -0.90
N ARG A 94 5.34 13.93 -0.87
CA ARG A 94 4.84 13.04 -1.93
C ARG A 94 3.43 13.39 -2.37
N PRO A 95 3.24 14.43 -3.18
CA PRO A 95 1.99 14.51 -3.92
C PRO A 95 1.85 13.28 -4.82
N HIS A 96 0.64 12.69 -4.86
CA HIS A 96 0.40 11.52 -5.67
C HIS A 96 -1.05 11.40 -6.14
N PHE A 97 -1.20 10.80 -7.32
CA PHE A 97 -2.48 10.52 -7.94
C PHE A 97 -2.70 9.01 -8.04
N ASN A 98 -3.92 8.56 -7.76
CA ASN A 98 -4.29 7.16 -7.89
C ASN A 98 -5.46 7.00 -8.85
N VAL A 99 -5.40 5.94 -9.64
CA VAL A 99 -6.52 5.36 -10.36
C VAL A 99 -6.76 3.98 -9.80
N GLY A 100 -7.96 3.69 -9.34
CA GLY A 100 -8.37 2.41 -8.81
C GLY A 100 -9.42 1.76 -9.69
N TYR A 101 -9.33 0.46 -9.88
CA TYR A 101 -10.38 -0.39 -10.41
C TYR A 101 -10.75 -1.43 -9.37
N LYS A 102 -12.05 -1.71 -9.20
CA LYS A 102 -12.53 -2.74 -8.28
C LYS A 102 -13.80 -3.37 -8.81
N ASP A 103 -13.81 -4.70 -8.85
CA ASP A 103 -14.97 -5.47 -9.25
C ASP A 103 -15.22 -6.63 -8.29
N SER A 104 -16.46 -7.15 -8.27
CA SER A 104 -16.88 -8.21 -7.36
C SER A 104 -17.66 -9.28 -8.11
N PHE A 105 -17.22 -10.53 -8.01
CA PHE A 105 -17.82 -11.71 -8.62
C PHE A 105 -18.34 -12.64 -7.50
N GLY A 106 -19.56 -12.42 -7.05
CA GLY A 106 -20.10 -13.08 -5.88
C GLY A 106 -19.33 -12.71 -4.61
N LYS A 107 -18.65 -13.68 -4.01
CA LYS A 107 -17.82 -13.45 -2.81
C LYS A 107 -16.40 -12.97 -3.14
N PHE A 108 -15.97 -13.12 -4.36
CA PHE A 108 -14.64 -12.75 -4.80
C PHE A 108 -14.57 -11.27 -5.18
N VAL A 109 -13.43 -10.65 -4.92
CA VAL A 109 -13.15 -9.25 -5.24
C VAL A 109 -11.81 -9.19 -5.94
N LEU A 110 -11.77 -8.52 -7.07
CA LEU A 110 -10.55 -8.14 -7.76
C LEU A 110 -10.41 -6.63 -7.67
N SER A 111 -9.26 -6.15 -7.28
CA SER A 111 -8.96 -4.72 -7.37
C SER A 111 -7.55 -4.47 -7.87
N ASN A 112 -7.41 -3.37 -8.61
CA ASN A 112 -6.13 -2.86 -9.07
C ASN A 112 -6.04 -1.38 -8.71
N ARG A 113 -4.86 -0.93 -8.33
CA ARG A 113 -4.57 0.49 -8.11
C ARG A 113 -3.26 0.85 -8.79
N PHE A 114 -3.33 1.77 -9.71
CA PHE A 114 -2.16 2.45 -10.26
C PHE A 114 -1.96 3.78 -9.53
N ARG A 115 -0.69 4.10 -9.20
CA ARG A 115 -0.31 5.33 -8.52
C ARG A 115 0.90 5.95 -9.19
N VAL A 116 0.85 7.26 -9.35
CA VAL A 116 1.99 8.10 -9.72
C VAL A 116 2.35 8.97 -8.52
N GLU A 117 3.60 8.96 -8.10
CA GLU A 117 4.12 9.73 -6.96
C GLU A 117 5.26 10.63 -7.45
N LEU A 118 5.17 11.92 -7.14
CA LEU A 118 6.29 12.83 -7.19
C LEU A 118 6.93 12.85 -5.81
N ARG A 119 8.22 12.57 -5.73
CA ARG A 119 8.95 12.48 -4.47
C ARG A 119 9.96 13.64 -4.41
N THR A 120 9.71 14.58 -3.51
CA THR A 120 10.57 15.75 -3.31
C THR A 120 11.22 15.62 -1.94
N TYR A 121 12.51 15.76 -1.91
CA TYR A 121 13.34 15.70 -0.70
C TYR A 121 13.96 17.06 -0.42
N GLU A 122 14.28 17.33 0.84
CA GLU A 122 14.97 18.56 1.20
C GLU A 122 16.41 18.62 0.67
N ILE A 123 17.05 17.46 0.56
CA ILE A 123 18.49 17.34 0.25
C ILE A 123 18.81 16.49 -0.96
N TYR A 124 17.81 15.92 -1.64
CA TYR A 124 17.98 15.07 -2.80
C TYR A 124 17.14 15.57 -3.97
N ASP A 125 17.51 15.15 -5.18
CA ASP A 125 16.76 15.47 -6.38
C ASP A 125 15.34 14.90 -6.36
N THR A 126 14.43 15.64 -6.95
CA THR A 126 13.05 15.21 -7.15
C THR A 126 12.99 13.99 -8.08
N SER A 127 12.20 12.99 -7.73
CA SER A 127 12.07 11.77 -8.51
C SER A 127 10.60 11.36 -8.70
N MET A 128 10.33 10.71 -9.83
CA MET A 128 9.02 10.08 -10.10
C MET A 128 9.07 8.60 -9.76
N ARG A 129 8.00 8.13 -9.13
CA ARG A 129 7.80 6.71 -8.85
C ARG A 129 6.39 6.29 -9.23
N TYR A 130 6.29 5.13 -9.83
CA TYR A 130 5.04 4.50 -10.20
C TYR A 130 4.82 3.27 -9.32
N ARG A 131 3.56 2.97 -9.03
CA ARG A 131 3.20 1.79 -8.26
C ARG A 131 1.98 1.14 -8.88
N ASN A 132 2.01 -0.17 -9.02
CA ASN A 132 0.83 -0.95 -9.38
C ASN A 132 0.56 -1.97 -8.28
N LYS A 133 -0.66 -1.99 -7.75
CA LYS A 133 -1.10 -2.93 -6.73
C LYS A 133 -2.27 -3.73 -7.27
N LEU A 134 -2.09 -5.03 -7.39
CA LEU A 134 -3.14 -6.00 -7.69
C LEU A 134 -3.55 -6.70 -6.39
N GLU A 135 -4.84 -6.78 -6.12
CA GLU A 135 -5.38 -7.46 -4.94
C GLU A 135 -6.51 -8.38 -5.35
N PHE A 136 -6.45 -9.61 -4.85
CA PHE A 136 -7.52 -10.59 -4.90
C PHE A 136 -8.03 -10.86 -3.49
N GLY A 137 -9.35 -10.87 -3.31
CA GLY A 137 -9.95 -11.03 -2.00
C GLY A 137 -11.22 -11.88 -2.01
N LEU A 138 -11.55 -12.36 -0.81
CA LEU A 138 -12.73 -13.19 -0.52
C LEU A 138 -13.53 -12.57 0.63
N LYS A 139 -14.79 -12.21 0.37
CA LYS A 139 -15.73 -11.74 1.39
C LYS A 139 -16.43 -12.92 2.06
N VAL A 140 -16.36 -13.04 3.38
CA VAL A 140 -17.06 -14.03 4.18
C VAL A 140 -17.72 -13.31 5.38
N LYS A 141 -19.01 -13.08 5.30
CA LYS A 141 -19.76 -12.30 6.31
C LYS A 141 -19.13 -10.93 6.56
N LYS A 142 -18.68 -10.65 7.79
CA LYS A 142 -17.99 -9.41 8.19
C LYS A 142 -16.49 -9.42 7.91
N SER A 143 -15.93 -10.56 7.47
CA SER A 143 -14.50 -10.74 7.18
C SER A 143 -14.21 -10.59 5.70
N TYR A 144 -13.02 -10.09 5.39
CA TYR A 144 -12.46 -9.99 4.06
C TYR A 144 -11.02 -10.49 4.09
N PHE A 145 -10.76 -11.62 3.46
CA PHE A 145 -9.42 -12.19 3.30
C PHE A 145 -8.85 -11.70 1.98
N PHE A 146 -7.58 -11.36 1.95
CA PHE A 146 -6.96 -10.83 0.75
C PHE A 146 -5.50 -11.24 0.62
N VAL A 147 -5.07 -11.33 -0.63
CA VAL A 147 -3.67 -11.38 -1.03
C VAL A 147 -3.44 -10.25 -2.04
N ASN A 148 -2.33 -9.57 -1.93
CA ASN A 148 -1.97 -8.57 -2.92
C ASN A 148 -0.48 -8.56 -3.22
N ASP A 149 -0.18 -8.08 -4.41
CA ASP A 149 1.15 -7.80 -4.90
C ASP A 149 1.23 -6.34 -5.33
N GLU A 150 2.26 -5.63 -4.89
CA GLU A 150 2.49 -4.23 -5.22
C GLU A 150 3.91 -4.05 -5.74
N ILE A 151 4.02 -3.73 -7.02
CA ILE A 151 5.27 -3.43 -7.69
C ILE A 151 5.51 -1.94 -7.66
N PHE A 152 6.74 -1.55 -7.34
CA PHE A 152 7.24 -0.19 -7.40
C PHE A 152 8.22 -0.11 -8.56
N PHE A 153 8.08 0.88 -9.41
CA PHE A 153 8.99 1.09 -10.52
C PHE A 153 9.27 2.57 -10.74
N THR A 154 10.46 2.83 -11.25
CA THR A 154 10.94 4.13 -11.67
C THR A 154 11.01 4.15 -13.19
N HIS A 155 11.64 5.15 -13.78
CA HIS A 155 11.83 5.19 -15.23
C HIS A 155 12.71 4.04 -15.76
N SER A 156 13.65 3.56 -14.96
CA SER A 156 14.72 2.65 -15.39
C SER A 156 14.69 1.26 -14.76
N ASP A 157 14.04 1.08 -13.62
CA ASP A 157 14.12 -0.17 -12.85
C ASP A 157 12.88 -0.48 -12.00
N ILE A 158 12.90 -1.67 -11.38
CA ILE A 158 11.95 -2.13 -10.37
C ILE A 158 12.70 -2.23 -9.04
N PRO A 159 12.81 -1.12 -8.27
CA PRO A 159 13.60 -1.12 -7.04
C PRO A 159 12.95 -1.89 -5.90
N ARG A 160 11.64 -2.23 -5.99
CA ARG A 160 10.89 -2.83 -4.88
C ARG A 160 9.68 -3.60 -5.33
N ASN A 161 9.42 -4.72 -4.65
CA ASN A 161 8.15 -5.42 -4.66
C ASN A 161 7.62 -5.60 -3.24
N ARG A 162 6.30 -5.74 -3.08
CA ARG A 162 5.65 -5.93 -1.80
C ARG A 162 4.48 -6.89 -1.92
N ASN A 163 4.61 -8.06 -1.30
CA ASN A 163 3.56 -9.06 -1.20
C ASN A 163 2.87 -8.96 0.15
N CYS A 164 1.57 -9.13 0.19
CA CYS A 164 0.80 -9.03 1.41
C CYS A 164 -0.30 -10.09 1.43
N LEU A 165 -0.43 -10.77 2.56
CA LEU A 165 -1.54 -11.67 2.88
C LEU A 165 -2.20 -11.18 4.17
N GLY A 166 -3.52 -11.05 4.18
CA GLY A 166 -4.19 -10.51 5.34
C GLY A 166 -5.68 -10.76 5.42
N MET A 167 -6.22 -10.28 6.54
CA MET A 167 -7.64 -10.29 6.84
C MET A 167 -8.08 -8.92 7.35
N SER A 168 -9.26 -8.49 6.94
CA SER A 168 -9.95 -7.35 7.53
C SER A 168 -11.27 -7.82 8.16
N TYR A 169 -11.62 -7.25 9.29
CA TYR A 169 -12.88 -7.50 9.98
C TYR A 169 -13.65 -6.19 10.17
N LYS A 170 -14.92 -6.18 9.77
CA LYS A 170 -15.82 -5.05 9.96
C LYS A 170 -16.43 -5.16 11.37
N THR A 171 -15.84 -4.46 12.33
CA THR A 171 -16.27 -4.47 13.73
C THR A 171 -17.64 -3.80 13.89
N THR A 172 -17.77 -2.60 13.29
CA THR A 172 -19.03 -1.85 13.18
C THR A 172 -19.22 -1.37 11.75
N ASP A 173 -20.31 -0.67 11.44
CA ASP A 173 -20.49 -0.07 10.13
C ASP A 173 -19.45 1.02 9.79
N SER A 174 -18.93 1.65 10.82
CA SER A 174 -17.92 2.70 10.72
C SER A 174 -16.48 2.20 10.92
N LEU A 175 -16.26 1.12 11.70
CA LEU A 175 -14.92 0.69 12.09
C LEU A 175 -14.53 -0.64 11.45
N LYS A 176 -13.37 -0.65 10.81
CA LYS A 176 -12.73 -1.83 10.24
C LYS A 176 -11.32 -1.99 10.82
N LEU A 177 -11.02 -3.18 11.30
CA LEU A 177 -9.69 -3.62 11.70
C LEU A 177 -9.11 -4.54 10.61
N SER A 178 -7.82 -4.39 10.30
CA SER A 178 -7.10 -5.29 9.40
C SER A 178 -5.81 -5.75 10.03
N LEU A 179 -5.50 -7.01 9.83
CA LEU A 179 -4.24 -7.63 10.22
C LEU A 179 -3.65 -8.32 9.00
N SER A 180 -2.38 -8.09 8.73
CA SER A 180 -1.71 -8.72 7.58
C SER A 180 -0.22 -8.95 7.83
N TYR A 181 0.29 -9.96 7.16
CA TYR A 181 1.70 -10.18 6.98
C TYR A 181 2.13 -9.58 5.64
N LEU A 182 3.24 -8.88 5.64
CA LEU A 182 3.77 -8.18 4.49
C LEU A 182 5.24 -8.57 4.32
N LEU A 183 5.60 -8.98 3.11
CA LEU A 183 6.96 -9.20 2.67
C LEU A 183 7.33 -8.12 1.67
N GLN A 184 8.31 -7.28 2.02
CA GLN A 184 8.85 -6.28 1.12
C GLN A 184 10.24 -6.72 0.65
N GLN A 185 10.40 -6.80 -0.64
CA GLN A 185 11.65 -7.12 -1.33
C GLN A 185 12.21 -5.81 -1.91
N ASN A 186 13.41 -5.43 -1.50
CA ASN A 186 14.12 -4.29 -2.07
C ASN A 186 15.25 -4.84 -2.94
N PHE A 187 15.16 -4.56 -4.24
CA PHE A 187 16.15 -4.99 -5.25
C PHE A 187 17.23 -3.91 -5.37
N LYS A 188 18.32 -4.13 -4.70
CA LYS A 188 19.55 -3.35 -4.77
C LYS A 188 20.69 -4.31 -5.08
N GLU A 189 21.94 -3.90 -4.90
CA GLU A 189 23.12 -4.78 -5.02
C GLU A 189 22.99 -6.03 -4.12
N VAL A 190 22.38 -5.88 -2.95
CA VAL A 190 22.01 -6.97 -2.03
C VAL A 190 20.48 -6.99 -1.92
N LEU A 191 19.87 -8.18 -2.01
CA LEU A 191 18.44 -8.34 -1.78
C LEU A 191 18.12 -8.18 -0.28
N ILE A 192 17.31 -7.17 0.03
CA ILE A 192 16.85 -6.93 1.40
C ILE A 192 15.39 -7.36 1.52
N LEU A 193 15.13 -8.29 2.44
CA LEU A 193 13.79 -8.78 2.76
C LEU A 193 13.31 -8.15 4.08
N ASN A 194 12.23 -7.39 4.03
CA ASN A 194 11.58 -6.84 5.20
C ASN A 194 10.29 -7.61 5.46
N HIS A 195 10.21 -8.26 6.60
CA HIS A 195 9.04 -8.98 7.08
C HIS A 195 8.26 -8.07 8.04
N ALA A 196 7.03 -7.75 7.74
CA ALA A 196 6.24 -6.86 8.60
C ALA A 196 4.92 -7.48 9.03
N ALA A 197 4.62 -7.39 10.32
CA ALA A 197 3.26 -7.48 10.84
C ALA A 197 2.60 -6.11 10.67
N HIS A 198 1.48 -6.05 9.95
CA HIS A 198 0.80 -4.80 9.66
C HIS A 198 -0.59 -4.79 10.26
N ILE A 199 -0.84 -3.84 11.15
CA ILE A 199 -2.12 -3.58 11.81
C ILE A 199 -2.70 -2.29 11.25
N LYS A 200 -3.95 -2.33 10.79
CA LYS A 200 -4.62 -1.15 10.25
C LYS A 200 -6.00 -0.95 10.86
N PHE A 201 -6.24 0.24 11.38
CA PHE A 201 -7.54 0.72 11.80
C PHE A 201 -8.10 1.68 10.74
N SER A 202 -9.38 1.52 10.41
CA SER A 202 -10.03 2.40 9.45
C SER A 202 -11.40 2.80 10.00
N LEU A 203 -11.58 4.10 10.24
CA LEU A 203 -12.81 4.71 10.71
C LEU A 203 -13.46 5.50 9.57
N LYS A 204 -14.75 5.29 9.36
CA LYS A 204 -15.58 6.09 8.47
C LYS A 204 -16.58 6.87 9.32
N ILE A 205 -16.55 8.19 9.21
CA ILE A 205 -17.48 9.12 9.86
C ILE A 205 -18.65 9.44 8.93
#